data_d4f909258143cc49a0a5980246e0543e
#
_entry.id   d4f909258143cc49a0a5980246e0543e
#
_cell.length_a   1.000
_cell.length_b   1.000
_cell.length_c   1.000
_cell.angle_alpha   90.00
_cell.angle_beta   90.00
_cell.angle_gamma   90.00
#
_symmetry.space_group_name_H-M   'P 1'
#
loop_
_entity.id
_entity.type
_entity.pdbx_description
1 polymer ?
#
loop_
_entity_poly.entity_id
_entity_poly.type
_entity_poly.pdbx_seq_one_letter_code
_entity_poly.pdbx_strand_id
1 'polypeptide(L)'
;MILLRSVTGVPEAVLMDNGYLTDIRTACAGAIAAKYLAKAHVETAGVIGTGLQARLQMEALHIMRPFKRLLVYGRRAEAVDAYIGEMSAKLGIVCETAAAEEVVRQSDVVVTTTPSREPIVQQEWLHEGLHITAMGADTELKQELDAEVFRKADLIVCDVKAQCLKYGEVHHAADYGVLQREDARMFELGALTAKTVPGRENDRQITLCDLTGTGVQDTAIARYAFERLMKMKTV
;
A
#
# COMPACT_ATOMS: atom_id res chain seq x y z
N MET A 1 1.14 -12.58 -17.57
CA MET A 1 0.40 -11.42 -18.18
C MET A 1 0.42 -11.53 -19.69
N ILE A 2 -0.55 -10.93 -20.41
CA ILE A 2 -0.61 -10.89 -21.89
C ILE A 2 -0.62 -9.43 -22.34
N LEU A 3 0.29 -9.08 -23.23
CA LEU A 3 0.33 -7.77 -23.88
C LEU A 3 -0.32 -7.85 -25.25
N LEU A 4 -1.24 -6.95 -25.52
CA LEU A 4 -1.92 -6.81 -26.79
C LEU A 4 -1.58 -5.46 -27.42
N ARG A 5 -1.48 -5.39 -28.72
CA ARG A 5 -1.39 -4.11 -29.44
C ARG A 5 -2.70 -3.35 -29.33
N SER A 6 -2.64 -2.13 -28.81
CA SER A 6 -3.84 -1.31 -28.56
C SER A 6 -4.66 -1.02 -29.82
N VAL A 7 -4.02 -0.95 -30.99
CA VAL A 7 -4.69 -0.62 -32.27
C VAL A 7 -5.32 -1.85 -32.93
N THR A 8 -4.68 -3.03 -32.83
CA THR A 8 -5.08 -4.22 -33.60
C THR A 8 -5.65 -5.34 -32.75
N GLY A 9 -5.44 -5.29 -31.41
CA GLY A 9 -5.80 -6.37 -30.49
C GLY A 9 -4.93 -7.64 -30.62
N VAL A 10 -3.93 -7.64 -31.52
CA VAL A 10 -3.07 -8.80 -31.72
C VAL A 10 -2.16 -9.00 -30.51
N PRO A 11 -2.01 -10.24 -30.00
CA PRO A 11 -1.05 -10.55 -28.95
C PRO A 11 0.38 -10.22 -29.39
N GLU A 12 1.10 -9.48 -28.54
CA GLU A 12 2.49 -9.09 -28.78
C GLU A 12 3.46 -9.87 -27.89
N ALA A 13 3.04 -10.16 -26.65
CA ALA A 13 3.82 -10.97 -25.72
C ALA A 13 2.94 -11.72 -24.72
N VAL A 14 3.44 -12.86 -24.28
CA VAL A 14 2.95 -13.59 -23.10
C VAL A 14 4.09 -13.63 -22.09
N LEU A 15 3.88 -13.04 -20.92
CA LEU A 15 4.83 -12.99 -19.82
C LEU A 15 4.42 -14.05 -18.79
N MET A 16 5.20 -15.14 -18.73
CA MET A 16 4.98 -16.26 -17.81
C MET A 16 5.85 -16.05 -16.55
N ASP A 17 5.40 -15.18 -15.68
CA ASP A 17 6.16 -14.66 -14.54
C ASP A 17 5.73 -15.26 -13.18
N ASN A 18 4.77 -16.17 -13.19
CA ASN A 18 4.22 -16.81 -11.98
C ASN A 18 3.79 -15.79 -10.90
N GLY A 19 3.24 -14.64 -11.32
CA GLY A 19 2.75 -13.60 -10.39
C GLY A 19 3.79 -12.55 -9.97
N TYR A 20 5.07 -12.75 -10.30
CA TYR A 20 6.15 -11.84 -9.88
C TYR A 20 5.91 -10.37 -10.25
N LEU A 21 5.47 -10.11 -11.48
CA LEU A 21 5.19 -8.74 -11.92
C LEU A 21 4.01 -8.11 -11.17
N THR A 22 2.99 -8.92 -10.84
CA THR A 22 1.87 -8.46 -10.00
C THR A 22 2.36 -8.08 -8.61
N ASP A 23 3.21 -8.88 -8.01
CA ASP A 23 3.76 -8.59 -6.69
C ASP A 23 4.58 -7.29 -6.68
N ILE A 24 5.45 -7.11 -7.67
CA ILE A 24 6.29 -5.90 -7.78
C ILE A 24 5.45 -4.65 -8.04
N ARG A 25 4.45 -4.68 -8.97
CA ARG A 25 3.62 -3.50 -9.24
C ARG A 25 2.78 -3.11 -8.00
N THR A 26 2.38 -4.10 -7.21
CA THR A 26 1.66 -3.88 -5.96
C THR A 26 2.54 -3.13 -4.95
N ALA A 27 3.80 -3.53 -4.78
CA ALA A 27 4.75 -2.83 -3.94
C ALA A 27 5.04 -1.40 -4.46
N CYS A 28 5.17 -1.23 -5.77
CA CYS A 28 5.33 0.09 -6.37
C CYS A 28 4.14 1.03 -6.10
N ALA A 29 2.91 0.49 -6.09
CA ALA A 29 1.72 1.30 -5.79
C ALA A 29 1.76 1.87 -4.36
N GLY A 30 2.13 1.05 -3.36
CA GLY A 30 2.31 1.53 -1.98
C GLY A 30 3.45 2.55 -1.85
N ALA A 31 4.56 2.34 -2.53
CA ALA A 31 5.66 3.30 -2.54
C ALA A 31 5.24 4.65 -3.19
N ILE A 32 4.44 4.61 -4.26
CA ILE A 32 3.87 5.81 -4.87
C ILE A 32 2.91 6.51 -3.89
N ALA A 33 2.04 5.77 -3.21
CA ALA A 33 1.18 6.33 -2.17
C ALA A 33 2.01 7.05 -1.09
N ALA A 34 3.01 6.40 -0.54
CA ALA A 34 3.89 6.99 0.47
C ALA A 34 4.67 8.21 -0.04
N LYS A 35 5.03 8.25 -1.33
CA LYS A 35 5.69 9.42 -1.94
C LYS A 35 4.86 10.70 -1.82
N TYR A 36 3.55 10.60 -1.97
CA TYR A 36 2.65 11.76 -1.98
C TYR A 36 1.97 12.00 -0.63
N LEU A 37 1.88 10.97 0.22
CA LEU A 37 1.04 10.98 1.40
C LEU A 37 1.80 10.84 2.73
N ALA A 38 3.00 10.26 2.74
CA ALA A 38 3.84 10.22 3.92
C ALA A 38 4.58 11.55 4.13
N LYS A 39 5.05 11.79 5.37
CA LYS A 39 5.97 12.88 5.66
C LYS A 39 7.25 12.77 4.79
N ALA A 40 7.91 13.89 4.57
CA ALA A 40 9.17 13.90 3.84
C ALA A 40 10.26 13.09 4.56
N HIS A 41 10.29 13.17 5.88
CA HIS A 41 11.18 12.42 6.75
C HIS A 41 10.38 11.38 7.52
N VAL A 42 10.73 10.11 7.33
CA VAL A 42 10.18 8.94 8.02
C VAL A 42 11.28 8.38 8.90
N GLU A 43 11.07 8.34 10.20
CA GLU A 43 12.03 7.73 11.14
C GLU A 43 11.66 6.27 11.42
N THR A 44 10.38 6.02 11.66
CA THR A 44 9.85 4.70 11.98
C THR A 44 8.76 4.31 10.98
N ALA A 45 8.90 3.14 10.36
CA ALA A 45 7.85 2.49 9.60
C ALA A 45 7.23 1.35 10.41
N GLY A 46 5.97 1.04 10.12
CA GLY A 46 5.25 -0.08 10.70
C GLY A 46 4.67 -0.99 9.63
N VAL A 47 4.65 -2.27 9.89
CA VAL A 47 4.00 -3.26 9.03
C VAL A 47 3.09 -4.17 9.84
N ILE A 48 1.87 -4.34 9.36
CA ILE A 48 0.89 -5.28 9.90
C ILE A 48 0.73 -6.42 8.88
N GLY A 49 1.32 -7.57 9.21
CA GLY A 49 1.46 -8.72 8.33
C GLY A 49 2.92 -9.10 8.09
N THR A 50 3.17 -10.38 7.79
CA THR A 50 4.51 -10.94 7.58
C THR A 50 4.62 -11.77 6.31
N GLY A 51 3.71 -11.54 5.35
CA GLY A 51 3.67 -12.23 4.06
C GLY A 51 4.64 -11.65 3.03
N LEU A 52 4.51 -12.11 1.78
CA LEU A 52 5.32 -11.62 0.66
C LEU A 52 5.12 -10.13 0.43
N GLN A 53 3.87 -9.66 0.41
CA GLN A 53 3.59 -8.24 0.22
C GLN A 53 4.16 -7.37 1.35
N ALA A 54 4.15 -7.84 2.62
CA ALA A 54 4.79 -7.12 3.72
C ALA A 54 6.26 -6.83 3.43
N ARG A 55 7.00 -7.80 2.86
CA ARG A 55 8.41 -7.65 2.48
C ARG A 55 8.59 -6.64 1.37
N LEU A 56 7.91 -6.86 0.26
CA LEU A 56 8.05 -6.06 -0.95
C LEU A 56 7.61 -4.59 -0.72
N GLN A 57 6.56 -4.38 0.08
CA GLN A 57 6.08 -3.05 0.46
C GLN A 57 7.13 -2.30 1.27
N MET A 58 7.74 -2.95 2.27
CA MET A 58 8.78 -2.30 3.09
C MET A 58 10.06 -2.02 2.30
N GLU A 59 10.45 -2.89 1.38
CA GLU A 59 11.56 -2.64 0.47
C GLU A 59 11.29 -1.42 -0.43
N ALA A 60 10.13 -1.39 -1.06
CA ALA A 60 9.74 -0.29 -1.94
C ALA A 60 9.56 1.03 -1.17
N LEU A 61 8.97 0.96 0.03
CA LEU A 61 8.86 2.11 0.93
C LEU A 61 10.24 2.64 1.33
N HIS A 62 11.17 1.76 1.72
CA HIS A 62 12.51 2.17 2.13
C HIS A 62 13.30 2.87 1.01
N ILE A 63 13.13 2.45 -0.22
CA ILE A 63 13.68 3.14 -1.40
C ILE A 63 13.08 4.54 -1.57
N MET A 64 11.77 4.68 -1.36
CA MET A 64 11.05 5.94 -1.58
C MET A 64 11.15 6.91 -0.40
N ARG A 65 11.10 6.39 0.82
CA ARG A 65 11.17 7.08 2.11
C ARG A 65 12.06 6.29 3.04
N PRO A 66 13.39 6.47 3.02
CA PRO A 66 14.29 5.77 3.92
C PRO A 66 13.91 5.99 5.38
N PHE A 67 13.89 4.91 6.16
CA PHE A 67 13.59 4.90 7.58
C PHE A 67 14.66 4.07 8.31
N LYS A 68 14.79 4.23 9.64
CA LYS A 68 15.83 3.57 10.43
C LYS A 68 15.28 2.44 11.30
N ARG A 69 13.99 2.45 11.58
CA ARG A 69 13.33 1.48 12.44
C ARG A 69 12.07 0.93 11.77
N LEU A 70 11.87 -0.39 11.89
CA LEU A 70 10.67 -1.08 11.40
C LEU A 70 10.01 -1.83 12.56
N LEU A 71 8.77 -1.47 12.87
CA LEU A 71 7.92 -2.19 13.81
C LEU A 71 7.06 -3.22 13.06
N VAL A 72 7.04 -4.45 13.56
CA VAL A 72 6.43 -5.58 12.88
C VAL A 72 5.36 -6.23 13.77
N TYR A 73 4.14 -6.32 13.26
CA TYR A 73 3.06 -7.10 13.86
C TYR A 73 2.65 -8.25 12.98
N GLY A 74 2.46 -9.42 13.58
CA GLY A 74 1.91 -10.60 12.93
C GLY A 74 1.35 -11.59 13.96
N ARG A 75 0.37 -12.40 13.54
CA ARG A 75 -0.31 -13.34 14.44
C ARG A 75 0.55 -14.51 14.94
N ARG A 76 1.59 -14.89 14.21
CA ARG A 76 2.47 -16.02 14.51
C ARG A 76 3.86 -15.52 14.84
N ALA A 77 4.33 -15.77 16.06
CA ALA A 77 5.63 -15.30 16.53
C ALA A 77 6.78 -15.78 15.62
N GLU A 78 6.78 -17.05 15.22
CA GLU A 78 7.85 -17.60 14.36
C GLU A 78 7.90 -16.90 12.99
N ALA A 79 6.75 -16.50 12.45
CA ALA A 79 6.70 -15.77 11.19
C ALA A 79 7.19 -14.31 11.34
N VAL A 80 6.95 -13.71 12.51
CA VAL A 80 7.48 -12.38 12.86
C VAL A 80 8.98 -12.44 13.02
N ASP A 81 9.52 -13.42 13.75
CA ASP A 81 10.96 -13.58 13.97
C ASP A 81 11.70 -13.82 12.65
N ALA A 82 11.16 -14.70 11.79
CA ALA A 82 11.72 -14.94 10.45
C ALA A 82 11.70 -13.67 9.59
N TYR A 83 10.61 -12.91 9.62
CA TYR A 83 10.47 -11.63 8.91
C TYR A 83 11.50 -10.60 9.40
N ILE A 84 11.65 -10.44 10.71
CA ILE A 84 12.61 -9.51 11.33
C ILE A 84 14.02 -9.86 10.91
N GLY A 85 14.42 -11.14 11.01
CA GLY A 85 15.75 -11.59 10.62
C GLY A 85 16.07 -11.28 9.15
N GLU A 86 15.13 -11.56 8.25
CA GLU A 86 15.28 -11.29 6.82
C GLU A 86 15.35 -9.79 6.52
N MET A 87 14.40 -9.00 7.05
CA MET A 87 14.29 -7.58 6.70
C MET A 87 15.37 -6.73 7.35
N SER A 88 15.83 -7.07 8.56
CA SER A 88 16.98 -6.41 9.18
C SER A 88 18.26 -6.59 8.36
N ALA A 89 18.50 -7.81 7.90
CA ALA A 89 19.66 -8.09 7.05
C ALA A 89 19.56 -7.40 5.67
N LYS A 90 18.37 -7.40 5.09
CA LYS A 90 18.14 -6.86 3.74
C LYS A 90 18.17 -5.33 3.68
N LEU A 91 17.57 -4.66 4.65
CA LEU A 91 17.47 -3.20 4.69
C LEU A 91 18.60 -2.53 5.49
N GLY A 92 19.33 -3.28 6.32
CA GLY A 92 20.37 -2.72 7.18
C GLY A 92 19.85 -1.83 8.29
N ILE A 93 18.63 -2.09 8.80
CA ILE A 93 17.93 -1.28 9.79
C ILE A 93 17.53 -2.12 11.01
N VAL A 94 17.09 -1.45 12.07
CA VAL A 94 16.53 -2.09 13.26
C VAL A 94 15.09 -2.53 12.95
N CYS A 95 14.80 -3.83 13.08
CA CYS A 95 13.47 -4.38 12.99
C CYS A 95 13.07 -5.00 14.34
N GLU A 96 11.89 -4.71 14.84
CA GLU A 96 11.42 -5.12 16.16
C GLU A 96 9.97 -5.62 16.09
N THR A 97 9.66 -6.64 16.89
CA THR A 97 8.27 -7.03 17.12
C THR A 97 7.56 -6.00 17.98
N ALA A 98 6.29 -5.74 17.68
CA ALA A 98 5.44 -4.84 18.46
C ALA A 98 3.99 -5.31 18.44
N ALA A 99 3.19 -4.88 19.42
CA ALA A 99 1.74 -5.02 19.35
C ALA A 99 1.17 -4.14 18.22
N ALA A 100 0.01 -4.49 17.66
CA ALA A 100 -0.60 -3.71 16.57
C ALA A 100 -0.81 -2.23 16.96
N GLU A 101 -1.22 -1.98 18.20
CA GLU A 101 -1.35 -0.63 18.75
C GLU A 101 -0.02 0.13 18.75
N GLU A 102 1.06 -0.51 19.18
CA GLU A 102 2.39 0.10 19.21
C GLU A 102 2.90 0.39 17.81
N VAL A 103 2.66 -0.53 16.84
CA VAL A 103 2.98 -0.30 15.43
C VAL A 103 2.31 0.98 14.94
N VAL A 104 1.02 1.17 15.19
CA VAL A 104 0.31 2.37 14.73
C VAL A 104 0.74 3.62 15.47
N ARG A 105 0.87 3.57 16.80
CA ARG A 105 1.18 4.75 17.63
C ARG A 105 2.60 5.29 17.47
N GLN A 106 3.55 4.44 17.07
CA GLN A 106 4.97 4.82 17.03
C GLN A 106 5.52 4.97 15.60
N SER A 107 4.71 4.70 14.57
CA SER A 107 5.18 4.76 13.18
C SER A 107 4.73 6.03 12.48
N ASP A 108 5.57 6.58 11.62
CA ASP A 108 5.22 7.66 10.69
C ASP A 108 4.42 7.14 9.49
N VAL A 109 4.70 5.90 9.10
CA VAL A 109 4.03 5.19 8.00
C VAL A 109 3.70 3.78 8.45
N VAL A 110 2.45 3.35 8.26
CA VAL A 110 2.01 1.98 8.48
C VAL A 110 1.50 1.38 7.18
N VAL A 111 1.90 0.14 6.90
CA VAL A 111 1.36 -0.63 5.77
C VAL A 111 0.69 -1.89 6.31
N THR A 112 -0.58 -2.11 5.94
CA THR A 112 -1.31 -3.33 6.29
C THR A 112 -1.39 -4.27 5.09
N THR A 113 -1.12 -5.56 5.32
CA THR A 113 -0.99 -6.57 4.25
C THR A 113 -1.54 -7.92 4.68
N THR A 114 -2.61 -7.93 5.47
CA THR A 114 -3.16 -9.18 6.01
C THR A 114 -4.43 -9.62 5.26
N PRO A 115 -4.78 -10.89 5.29
CA PRO A 115 -6.07 -11.38 4.81
C PRO A 115 -7.18 -11.25 5.88
N SER A 116 -7.05 -10.35 6.84
CA SER A 116 -8.01 -10.22 7.94
C SER A 116 -9.41 -9.89 7.43
N ARG A 117 -10.42 -10.39 8.15
CA ARG A 117 -11.84 -10.05 7.96
C ARG A 117 -12.40 -9.25 9.13
N GLU A 118 -11.54 -8.96 10.10
CA GLU A 118 -11.86 -8.16 11.27
C GLU A 118 -10.83 -7.05 11.39
N PRO A 119 -11.24 -5.83 11.76
CA PRO A 119 -10.34 -4.69 11.90
C PRO A 119 -9.20 -4.97 12.89
N ILE A 120 -7.99 -4.65 12.47
CA ILE A 120 -6.79 -4.73 13.33
C ILE A 120 -6.41 -3.33 13.81
N VAL A 121 -6.49 -2.33 12.93
CA VAL A 121 -6.13 -0.94 13.25
C VAL A 121 -7.35 -0.21 13.80
N GLN A 122 -7.21 0.40 14.97
CA GLN A 122 -8.29 1.11 15.66
C GLN A 122 -8.10 2.64 15.58
N GLN A 123 -9.21 3.39 15.56
CA GLN A 123 -9.20 4.84 15.44
C GLN A 123 -8.39 5.54 16.55
N GLU A 124 -8.46 5.02 17.78
CA GLU A 124 -7.81 5.62 18.96
C GLU A 124 -6.28 5.59 18.89
N TRP A 125 -5.72 4.77 18.01
CA TRP A 125 -4.28 4.64 17.86
C TRP A 125 -3.68 5.66 16.88
N LEU A 126 -4.54 6.30 16.05
CA LEU A 126 -4.09 7.28 15.07
C LEU A 126 -3.62 8.57 15.74
N HIS A 127 -2.55 9.12 15.22
CA HIS A 127 -1.93 10.35 15.70
C HIS A 127 -1.58 11.29 14.51
N GLU A 128 -1.34 12.55 14.83
CA GLU A 128 -0.92 13.54 13.83
C GLU A 128 0.34 13.07 13.07
N GLY A 129 0.35 13.28 11.78
CA GLY A 129 1.46 12.95 10.88
C GLY A 129 1.48 11.52 10.36
N LEU A 130 0.63 10.63 10.85
CA LEU A 130 0.57 9.24 10.40
C LEU A 130 0.12 9.15 8.94
N HIS A 131 0.76 8.24 8.19
CA HIS A 131 0.26 7.74 6.91
C HIS A 131 -0.03 6.25 7.01
N ILE A 132 -1.19 5.81 6.52
CA ILE A 132 -1.54 4.40 6.41
C ILE A 132 -1.77 4.03 4.94
N THR A 133 -1.10 2.98 4.46
CA THR A 133 -1.41 2.31 3.19
C THR A 133 -2.05 0.97 3.50
N ALA A 134 -3.31 0.80 3.16
CA ALA A 134 -4.04 -0.46 3.27
C ALA A 134 -3.96 -1.24 1.95
N MET A 135 -3.42 -2.46 2.01
CA MET A 135 -3.14 -3.30 0.85
C MET A 135 -3.81 -4.67 0.93
N GLY A 136 -4.29 -5.07 2.11
CA GLY A 136 -4.78 -6.45 2.33
C GLY A 136 -6.24 -6.67 1.94
N ALA A 137 -7.04 -5.62 1.96
CA ALA A 137 -8.48 -5.67 1.70
C ALA A 137 -8.79 -5.52 0.20
N ASP A 138 -8.59 -6.58 -0.58
CA ASP A 138 -8.83 -6.65 -2.03
C ASP A 138 -10.16 -7.33 -2.40
N THR A 139 -11.01 -7.63 -1.40
CA THR A 139 -12.34 -8.24 -1.56
C THR A 139 -13.33 -7.62 -0.58
N GLU A 140 -14.64 -7.82 -0.83
CA GLU A 140 -15.73 -7.31 0.01
C GLU A 140 -15.69 -7.78 1.48
N LEU A 141 -15.05 -8.93 1.74
CA LEU A 141 -15.04 -9.55 3.07
C LEU A 141 -13.78 -9.27 3.89
N LYS A 142 -12.76 -8.71 3.28
CA LYS A 142 -11.51 -8.40 3.99
C LYS A 142 -11.57 -7.01 4.57
N GLN A 143 -11.12 -6.87 5.81
CA GLN A 143 -11.06 -5.60 6.53
C GLN A 143 -9.87 -5.60 7.48
N GLU A 144 -9.01 -4.62 7.37
CA GLU A 144 -7.85 -4.41 8.24
C GLU A 144 -8.00 -3.19 9.13
N LEU A 145 -8.75 -2.15 8.67
CA LEU A 145 -8.96 -0.91 9.38
C LEU A 145 -10.37 -0.85 9.96
N ASP A 146 -10.50 -0.39 11.22
CA ASP A 146 -11.81 0.00 11.73
C ASP A 146 -12.36 1.16 10.88
N ALA A 147 -13.65 1.11 10.54
CA ALA A 147 -14.27 2.13 9.71
C ALA A 147 -14.14 3.54 10.31
N GLU A 148 -14.16 3.67 11.64
CA GLU A 148 -14.02 4.95 12.34
C GLU A 148 -12.65 5.63 12.11
N VAL A 149 -11.63 4.89 11.63
CA VAL A 149 -10.32 5.42 11.20
C VAL A 149 -10.48 6.53 10.17
N PHE A 150 -11.48 6.40 9.28
CA PHE A 150 -11.76 7.37 8.22
C PHE A 150 -12.29 8.72 8.72
N ARG A 151 -12.85 8.80 9.95
CA ARG A 151 -13.25 10.08 10.54
C ARG A 151 -12.06 10.98 10.87
N LYS A 152 -10.92 10.38 11.23
CA LYS A 152 -9.70 11.13 11.60
C LYS A 152 -8.81 11.48 10.40
N ALA A 153 -9.05 10.88 9.24
CA ALA A 153 -8.25 11.13 8.05
C ALA A 153 -8.53 12.54 7.50
N ASP A 154 -7.47 13.30 7.26
CA ASP A 154 -7.52 14.58 6.56
C ASP A 154 -7.54 14.39 5.04
N LEU A 155 -6.93 13.30 4.55
CA LEU A 155 -6.84 12.96 3.14
C LEU A 155 -7.00 11.45 2.96
N ILE A 156 -7.93 11.07 2.09
CA ILE A 156 -8.23 9.68 1.74
C ILE A 156 -7.94 9.49 0.26
N VAL A 157 -7.14 8.50 -0.07
CA VAL A 157 -6.74 8.23 -1.45
C VAL A 157 -7.09 6.79 -1.81
N CYS A 158 -7.69 6.61 -2.97
CA CYS A 158 -8.01 5.32 -3.57
C CYS A 158 -7.15 5.11 -4.81
N ASP A 159 -6.85 3.88 -5.17
CA ASP A 159 -6.30 3.64 -6.52
C ASP A 159 -7.36 3.90 -7.61
N VAL A 160 -8.58 3.36 -7.46
CA VAL A 160 -9.78 3.72 -8.23
C VAL A 160 -10.97 3.83 -7.28
N LYS A 161 -11.53 5.01 -7.15
CA LYS A 161 -12.62 5.31 -6.21
C LYS A 161 -13.81 4.36 -6.34
N ALA A 162 -14.28 4.14 -7.57
CA ALA A 162 -15.41 3.24 -7.84
C ALA A 162 -15.13 1.78 -7.40
N GLN A 163 -13.87 1.34 -7.45
CA GLN A 163 -13.47 0.01 -7.03
C GLN A 163 -13.34 -0.07 -5.50
N CYS A 164 -12.69 0.90 -4.85
CA CYS A 164 -12.57 0.95 -3.40
C CYS A 164 -13.93 1.12 -2.68
N LEU A 165 -14.92 1.74 -3.33
CA LEU A 165 -16.30 1.79 -2.84
C LEU A 165 -17.06 0.45 -2.97
N LYS A 166 -16.46 -0.54 -3.61
CA LYS A 166 -17.03 -1.89 -3.76
C LYS A 166 -16.22 -2.94 -3.01
N TYR A 167 -14.91 -2.75 -2.91
CA TYR A 167 -13.96 -3.60 -2.22
C TYR A 167 -13.10 -2.73 -1.31
N GLY A 168 -12.24 -3.32 -0.48
CA GLY A 168 -11.27 -2.55 0.31
C GLY A 168 -11.84 -1.89 1.55
N GLU A 169 -11.06 -0.99 2.13
CA GLU A 169 -11.37 -0.36 3.41
C GLU A 169 -12.41 0.75 3.29
N VAL A 170 -12.39 1.50 2.19
CA VAL A 170 -13.37 2.56 1.89
C VAL A 170 -14.78 1.98 1.76
N HIS A 171 -14.93 0.77 1.21
CA HIS A 171 -16.19 0.05 1.13
C HIS A 171 -16.85 -0.08 2.52
N HIS A 172 -16.12 -0.60 3.49
CA HIS A 172 -16.62 -0.78 4.85
C HIS A 172 -16.98 0.55 5.52
N ALA A 173 -16.14 1.58 5.37
CA ALA A 173 -16.45 2.91 5.92
C ALA A 173 -17.70 3.53 5.32
N ALA A 174 -17.94 3.33 4.02
CA ALA A 174 -19.16 3.81 3.35
C ALA A 174 -20.39 3.02 3.79
N ASP A 175 -20.32 1.72 3.90
CA ASP A 175 -21.44 0.85 4.27
C ASP A 175 -21.86 1.03 5.74
N TYR A 176 -20.93 1.32 6.64
CA TYR A 176 -21.21 1.69 8.02
C TYR A 176 -21.66 3.16 8.18
N GLY A 177 -21.72 3.94 7.10
CA GLY A 177 -22.13 5.35 7.14
C GLY A 177 -21.12 6.30 7.79
N VAL A 178 -19.88 5.85 7.93
CA VAL A 178 -18.78 6.67 8.47
C VAL A 178 -18.24 7.63 7.42
N LEU A 179 -18.19 7.19 6.16
CA LEU A 179 -17.69 7.94 5.03
C LEU A 179 -18.80 8.11 3.97
N GLN A 180 -18.95 9.31 3.42
CA GLN A 180 -19.85 9.52 2.29
C GLN A 180 -19.17 9.08 0.99
N ARG A 181 -19.95 8.50 0.06
CA ARG A 181 -19.41 8.06 -1.25
C ARG A 181 -18.78 9.19 -2.07
N GLU A 182 -19.22 10.42 -1.87
CA GLU A 182 -18.72 11.65 -2.49
C GLU A 182 -18.01 12.56 -1.47
N ASP A 183 -17.28 11.97 -0.51
CA ASP A 183 -16.52 12.73 0.47
C ASP A 183 -15.44 13.59 -0.21
N ALA A 184 -15.42 14.89 0.14
CA ALA A 184 -14.51 15.86 -0.47
C ALA A 184 -13.02 15.61 -0.16
N ARG A 185 -12.72 14.78 0.86
CA ARG A 185 -11.36 14.37 1.22
C ARG A 185 -10.86 13.17 0.42
N MET A 186 -11.72 12.57 -0.43
CA MET A 186 -11.42 11.34 -1.15
C MET A 186 -11.01 11.61 -2.60
N PHE A 187 -9.78 11.24 -2.95
CA PHE A 187 -9.18 11.41 -4.27
C PHE A 187 -8.67 10.09 -4.84
N GLU A 188 -8.39 10.06 -6.13
CA GLU A 188 -7.71 8.93 -6.76
C GLU A 188 -6.20 9.17 -6.83
N LEU A 189 -5.42 8.10 -6.64
CA LEU A 189 -3.96 8.13 -6.71
C LEU A 189 -3.46 8.67 -8.07
N GLY A 190 -4.22 8.41 -9.14
CA GLY A 190 -3.97 8.96 -10.47
C GLY A 190 -3.97 10.50 -10.50
N ALA A 191 -4.89 11.13 -9.78
CA ALA A 191 -4.97 12.59 -9.68
C ALA A 191 -3.77 13.19 -8.95
N LEU A 192 -3.29 12.52 -7.87
CA LEU A 192 -2.08 12.94 -7.17
C LEU A 192 -0.83 12.80 -8.05
N THR A 193 -0.70 11.70 -8.77
CA THR A 193 0.46 11.47 -9.66
C THR A 193 0.47 12.45 -10.84
N ALA A 194 -0.71 12.82 -11.36
CA ALA A 194 -0.89 13.86 -12.39
C ALA A 194 -0.74 15.29 -11.83
N LYS A 195 -0.62 15.46 -10.50
CA LYS A 195 -0.53 16.76 -9.82
C LYS A 195 -1.75 17.65 -10.04
N THR A 196 -2.92 17.09 -10.26
CA THR A 196 -4.20 17.80 -10.39
C THR A 196 -4.85 18.06 -9.03
N VAL A 197 -4.44 17.32 -8.02
CA VAL A 197 -4.80 17.52 -6.61
C VAL A 197 -3.53 17.49 -5.75
N PRO A 198 -3.52 18.21 -4.60
CA PRO A 198 -2.38 18.16 -3.69
C PRO A 198 -2.31 16.79 -2.98
N GLY A 199 -1.09 16.40 -2.62
CA GLY A 199 -0.86 15.31 -1.67
C GLY A 199 -0.89 15.85 -0.23
N ARG A 200 -0.07 15.26 0.64
CA ARG A 200 0.14 15.79 2.00
C ARG A 200 0.68 17.22 1.93
N GLU A 201 0.04 18.13 2.64
CA GLU A 201 0.39 19.55 2.66
C GLU A 201 1.17 19.97 3.91
N ASN A 202 1.03 19.20 5.01
CA ASN A 202 1.77 19.46 6.25
C ASN A 202 1.97 18.17 7.07
N ASP A 203 2.90 18.24 8.03
CA ASP A 203 3.32 17.07 8.82
C ASP A 203 2.32 16.65 9.90
N ARG A 204 1.22 17.35 10.12
CA ARG A 204 0.19 16.96 11.08
C ARG A 204 -0.95 16.17 10.47
N GLN A 205 -1.15 16.28 9.16
CA GLN A 205 -2.23 15.56 8.50
C GLN A 205 -2.13 14.04 8.73
N ILE A 206 -3.28 13.42 8.95
CA ILE A 206 -3.46 11.96 8.90
C ILE A 206 -3.92 11.59 7.49
N THR A 207 -3.19 10.72 6.82
CA THR A 207 -3.48 10.35 5.43
C THR A 207 -3.68 8.85 5.30
N LEU A 208 -4.70 8.44 4.57
CA LEU A 208 -5.02 7.04 4.28
C LEU A 208 -4.96 6.79 2.77
N CYS A 209 -4.42 5.64 2.39
CA CYS A 209 -4.46 5.15 1.02
C CYS A 209 -5.01 3.72 0.99
N ASP A 210 -6.12 3.52 0.30
CA ASP A 210 -6.77 2.22 0.09
C ASP A 210 -6.46 1.73 -1.32
N LEU A 211 -5.76 0.60 -1.44
CA LEU A 211 -5.26 0.07 -2.70
C LEU A 211 -5.79 -1.34 -2.95
N THR A 212 -6.71 -1.44 -3.87
CA THR A 212 -7.36 -2.70 -4.26
C THR A 212 -6.78 -3.35 -5.51
N GLY A 213 -5.85 -2.65 -6.18
CA GLY A 213 -5.18 -3.10 -7.41
C GLY A 213 -5.95 -2.75 -8.68
N THR A 214 -5.25 -2.30 -9.72
CA THR A 214 -5.87 -1.85 -10.96
C THR A 214 -5.14 -2.36 -12.20
N GLY A 215 -5.86 -2.62 -13.29
CA GLY A 215 -5.30 -3.12 -14.55
C GLY A 215 -4.28 -2.18 -15.21
N VAL A 216 -4.33 -0.87 -14.90
CA VAL A 216 -3.33 0.08 -15.41
C VAL A 216 -1.94 -0.21 -14.83
N GLN A 217 -1.86 -0.64 -13.58
CA GLN A 217 -0.60 -1.03 -12.92
C GLN A 217 -0.02 -2.28 -13.58
N ASP A 218 -0.87 -3.28 -13.88
CA ASP A 218 -0.47 -4.51 -14.58
C ASP A 218 0.02 -4.19 -15.99
N THR A 219 -0.67 -3.32 -16.71
CA THR A 219 -0.25 -2.87 -18.04
C THR A 219 1.11 -2.16 -18.00
N ALA A 220 1.31 -1.28 -17.03
CA ALA A 220 2.55 -0.51 -16.89
C ALA A 220 3.75 -1.42 -16.63
N ILE A 221 3.63 -2.35 -15.67
CA ILE A 221 4.73 -3.26 -15.32
C ILE A 221 5.02 -4.26 -16.45
N ALA A 222 3.97 -4.77 -17.12
CA ALA A 222 4.14 -5.71 -18.23
C ALA A 222 4.85 -5.05 -19.41
N ARG A 223 4.49 -3.82 -19.77
CA ARG A 223 5.20 -3.04 -20.81
C ARG A 223 6.65 -2.80 -20.43
N TYR A 224 6.90 -2.36 -19.21
CA TYR A 224 8.26 -2.13 -18.72
C TYR A 224 9.11 -3.42 -18.80
N ALA A 225 8.58 -4.56 -18.35
CA ALA A 225 9.26 -5.84 -18.42
C ALA A 225 9.53 -6.26 -19.87
N PHE A 226 8.55 -6.13 -20.74
CA PHE A 226 8.69 -6.44 -22.16
C PHE A 226 9.78 -5.59 -22.83
N GLU A 227 9.77 -4.29 -22.64
CA GLU A 227 10.78 -3.37 -23.19
C GLU A 227 12.20 -3.70 -22.70
N ARG A 228 12.34 -4.07 -21.42
CA ARG A 228 13.64 -4.49 -20.85
C ARG A 228 14.15 -5.79 -21.47
N LEU A 229 13.27 -6.79 -21.60
CA LEU A 229 13.61 -8.08 -22.22
C LEU A 229 14.01 -7.93 -23.70
N MET A 230 13.32 -7.07 -24.43
CA MET A 230 13.66 -6.81 -25.84
C MET A 230 15.04 -6.17 -26.00
N LYS A 231 15.41 -5.23 -25.11
CA LYS A 231 16.76 -4.61 -25.10
C LYS A 231 17.86 -5.62 -24.77
N MET A 232 17.60 -6.60 -23.92
CA MET A 232 18.57 -7.65 -23.57
C MET A 232 18.82 -8.66 -24.69
N LYS A 233 17.86 -8.84 -25.62
CA LYS A 233 18.00 -9.74 -26.79
C LYS A 233 18.79 -9.11 -27.93
N THR A 234 19.08 -7.83 -27.88
CA THR A 234 19.76 -7.08 -28.97
C THR A 234 21.27 -6.97 -28.71
N VAL A 235 21.77 -7.63 -27.67
CA VAL A 235 23.18 -7.84 -27.36
C VAL A 235 23.52 -9.31 -27.57
#